data_af0b0936bfb289ba28869c2332fa7d21
#
_entry.id   af0b0936bfb289ba28869c2332fa7d21
#
_cell.length_a   1.000
_cell.length_b   1.000
_cell.length_c   1.000
_cell.angle_alpha   90.00
_cell.angle_beta   90.00
_cell.angle_gamma   90.00
#
_symmetry.space_group_name_H-M   'P 1'
#
loop_
_entity.id
_entity.type
_entity.pdbx_description
1 polymer ?
#
loop_
_entity_poly.entity_id
_entity_poly.type
_entity_poly.pdbx_seq_one_letter_code
_entity_poly.pdbx_strand_id
1 'polypeptide(L)'
;GHEIVITTRPLANTIDLLDQKKLPYQVIGKHYGKSLIKKIMGFPIRVVQLVKYLKQKNIDIAIGQSSFHLPIVARLLGLPSIYTNDNEHAVGNIIAFYCANKILIPANFKLNKYLNYNWVKSKIVYYPGVKEGIYLWIKFKELAIKRSLKTNGDIKIYIRPEPQTAQYYKGSLFFLDDIILELQEAFTVTILTRNTDQLIHYLNPRFKYSQVPQKPLSFDDIAEDCTLFIGAGGSMTREFALLGIPTISVYQDTLLAVDHLLLEHDLLFHYPRLSLDKVHYVLNQINKTDAKNDFMDMGKSAYGILRSNIVSYN
;
A
#
# COMPACT_ATOMS: atom_id res chain seq x y z
N GLY A 1 -11.39 -0.14 -25.86
CA GLY A 1 -11.24 -0.11 -24.40
C GLY A 1 -11.26 -1.53 -23.85
N HIS A 2 -10.79 -1.73 -22.62
CA HIS A 2 -10.82 -3.04 -21.94
C HIS A 2 -12.04 -3.10 -21.02
N GLU A 3 -12.69 -4.25 -20.97
CA GLU A 3 -13.67 -4.55 -19.93
C GLU A 3 -12.94 -5.07 -18.68
N ILE A 4 -13.28 -4.54 -17.50
CA ILE A 4 -12.60 -4.89 -16.27
C ILE A 4 -13.55 -5.60 -15.32
N VAL A 5 -13.21 -6.82 -14.91
CA VAL A 5 -13.91 -7.59 -13.88
C VAL A 5 -13.13 -7.51 -12.57
N ILE A 6 -13.66 -6.77 -11.59
CA ILE A 6 -13.03 -6.62 -10.27
C ILE A 6 -13.65 -7.60 -9.29
N THR A 7 -12.82 -8.43 -8.66
CA THR A 7 -13.23 -9.28 -7.54
C THR A 7 -12.51 -8.87 -6.26
N THR A 8 -13.25 -8.73 -5.17
CA THR A 8 -12.70 -8.33 -3.88
C THR A 8 -13.24 -9.20 -2.74
N ARG A 9 -12.77 -8.97 -1.54
CA ARG A 9 -13.33 -9.44 -0.27
C ARG A 9 -13.39 -8.26 0.70
N PRO A 10 -14.27 -8.28 1.71
CA PRO A 10 -14.29 -7.23 2.72
C PRO A 10 -12.99 -7.27 3.53
N LEU A 11 -12.09 -6.35 3.23
CA LEU A 11 -10.80 -6.20 3.88
C LEU A 11 -10.47 -4.71 4.02
N ALA A 12 -10.31 -4.24 5.25
CA ALA A 12 -10.11 -2.82 5.55
C ALA A 12 -11.14 -1.94 4.80
N ASN A 13 -10.73 -0.82 4.25
CA ASN A 13 -11.59 0.14 3.55
C ASN A 13 -11.73 -0.15 2.04
N THR A 14 -11.45 -1.40 1.58
CA THR A 14 -11.42 -1.70 0.14
C THR A 14 -12.78 -1.47 -0.53
N ILE A 15 -13.86 -1.89 0.12
CA ILE A 15 -15.22 -1.74 -0.42
C ILE A 15 -15.58 -0.25 -0.50
N ASP A 16 -15.38 0.50 0.59
CA ASP A 16 -15.67 1.94 0.65
C ASP A 16 -14.93 2.71 -0.44
N LEU A 17 -13.67 2.35 -0.70
CA LEU A 17 -12.86 2.98 -1.75
C LEU A 17 -13.35 2.64 -3.17
N LEU A 18 -13.80 1.40 -3.40
CA LEU A 18 -14.38 1.00 -4.69
C LEU A 18 -15.70 1.74 -4.94
N ASP A 19 -16.53 1.88 -3.91
CA ASP A 19 -17.80 2.62 -3.96
C ASP A 19 -17.56 4.12 -4.22
N GLN A 20 -16.61 4.75 -3.52
CA GLN A 20 -16.22 6.14 -3.75
C GLN A 20 -15.75 6.38 -5.20
N LYS A 21 -15.01 5.42 -5.78
CA LYS A 21 -14.54 5.49 -7.17
C LYS A 21 -15.60 5.04 -8.18
N LYS A 22 -16.79 4.63 -7.74
CA LYS A 22 -17.89 4.11 -8.59
C LYS A 22 -17.43 2.96 -9.51
N LEU A 23 -16.52 2.12 -9.03
CA LEU A 23 -16.01 0.99 -9.78
C LEU A 23 -16.89 -0.24 -9.53
N PRO A 24 -17.39 -0.93 -10.58
CA PRO A 24 -18.14 -2.16 -10.40
C PRO A 24 -17.23 -3.28 -9.87
N TYR A 25 -17.70 -4.01 -8.87
CA TYR A 25 -16.95 -5.12 -8.28
C TYR A 25 -17.89 -6.24 -7.79
N GLN A 26 -17.30 -7.43 -7.64
CA GLN A 26 -17.99 -8.55 -7.02
C GLN A 26 -17.27 -8.97 -5.73
N VAL A 27 -18.00 -9.04 -4.62
CA VAL A 27 -17.47 -9.57 -3.37
C VAL A 27 -17.48 -11.09 -3.41
N ILE A 28 -16.29 -11.71 -3.30
CA ILE A 28 -16.12 -13.17 -3.30
C ILE A 28 -15.24 -13.58 -2.13
N GLY A 29 -15.79 -14.39 -1.24
CA GLY A 29 -15.14 -14.88 -0.02
C GLY A 29 -15.33 -13.95 1.17
N LYS A 30 -14.79 -14.39 2.32
CA LYS A 30 -14.92 -13.72 3.62
C LYS A 30 -13.54 -13.32 4.15
N HIS A 31 -13.51 -12.35 5.04
CA HIS A 31 -12.32 -12.08 5.84
C HIS A 31 -12.33 -12.94 7.11
N TYR A 32 -11.24 -13.64 7.40
CA TYR A 32 -11.16 -14.60 8.52
C TYR A 32 -10.43 -14.04 9.76
N GLY A 33 -10.30 -12.71 9.85
CA GLY A 33 -9.62 -12.04 10.98
C GLY A 33 -8.15 -12.47 11.15
N LYS A 34 -7.66 -12.60 12.39
CA LYS A 34 -6.29 -13.00 12.70
C LYS A 34 -6.05 -14.52 12.68
N SER A 35 -7.10 -15.35 12.69
CA SER A 35 -6.98 -16.81 12.80
C SER A 35 -6.27 -17.44 11.59
N LEU A 36 -5.08 -18.00 11.79
CA LEU A 36 -4.30 -18.67 10.75
C LEU A 36 -5.03 -19.91 10.21
N ILE A 37 -5.61 -20.72 11.10
CA ILE A 37 -6.34 -21.95 10.71
C ILE A 37 -7.53 -21.60 9.81
N LYS A 38 -8.34 -20.61 10.20
CA LYS A 38 -9.47 -20.16 9.38
C LYS A 38 -9.03 -19.62 8.02
N LYS A 39 -7.85 -18.96 7.94
CA LYS A 39 -7.29 -18.47 6.68
C LYS A 39 -6.81 -19.62 5.79
N ILE A 40 -6.13 -20.64 6.36
CA ILE A 40 -5.69 -21.82 5.61
C ILE A 40 -6.89 -22.57 5.04
N MET A 41 -7.94 -22.81 5.85
CA MET A 41 -9.16 -23.47 5.38
C MET A 41 -9.97 -22.59 4.40
N GLY A 42 -10.02 -21.29 4.63
CA GLY A 42 -10.74 -20.34 3.78
C GLY A 42 -10.07 -20.09 2.43
N PHE A 43 -8.76 -20.37 2.32
CA PHE A 43 -8.01 -20.14 1.09
C PHE A 43 -8.53 -21.01 -0.06
N PRO A 44 -8.60 -22.36 0.02
CA PRO A 44 -9.13 -23.20 -1.04
C PRO A 44 -10.62 -22.94 -1.31
N ILE A 45 -11.40 -22.65 -0.28
CA ILE A 45 -12.84 -22.31 -0.45
C ILE A 45 -12.96 -21.09 -1.38
N ARG A 46 -12.18 -20.04 -1.14
CA ARG A 46 -12.20 -18.86 -1.98
C ARG A 46 -11.70 -19.14 -3.39
N VAL A 47 -10.69 -19.98 -3.56
CA VAL A 47 -10.24 -20.42 -4.90
C VAL A 47 -11.39 -21.03 -5.67
N VAL A 48 -12.12 -21.99 -5.07
CA VAL A 48 -13.28 -22.63 -5.71
C VAL A 48 -14.39 -21.62 -6.05
N GLN A 49 -14.69 -20.69 -5.14
CA GLN A 49 -15.69 -19.65 -5.37
C GLN A 49 -15.31 -18.72 -6.53
N LEU A 50 -14.03 -18.32 -6.59
CA LEU A 50 -13.50 -17.50 -7.68
C LEU A 50 -13.53 -18.24 -9.03
N VAL A 51 -13.12 -19.52 -9.07
CA VAL A 51 -13.18 -20.34 -10.29
C VAL A 51 -14.63 -20.45 -10.77
N LYS A 52 -15.59 -20.76 -9.87
CA LYS A 52 -17.01 -20.87 -10.22
C LYS A 52 -17.59 -19.59 -10.81
N TYR A 53 -17.25 -18.44 -10.22
CA TYR A 53 -17.71 -17.14 -10.69
C TYR A 53 -17.06 -16.74 -12.02
N LEU A 54 -15.73 -16.87 -12.11
CA LEU A 54 -14.97 -16.39 -13.27
C LEU A 54 -15.10 -17.29 -14.50
N LYS A 55 -15.38 -18.59 -14.32
CA LYS A 55 -15.65 -19.51 -15.44
C LYS A 55 -16.83 -19.07 -16.33
N GLN A 56 -17.73 -18.26 -15.76
CA GLN A 56 -18.91 -17.73 -16.47
C GLN A 56 -18.62 -16.38 -17.17
N LYS A 57 -17.37 -15.87 -17.06
CA LYS A 57 -16.94 -14.60 -17.64
C LYS A 57 -15.97 -14.84 -18.78
N ASN A 58 -16.06 -13.99 -19.79
CA ASN A 58 -15.08 -13.98 -20.87
C ASN A 58 -13.87 -13.16 -20.40
N ILE A 59 -12.76 -13.82 -20.04
CA ILE A 59 -11.58 -13.21 -19.46
C ILE A 59 -10.36 -13.60 -20.28
N ASP A 60 -9.62 -12.61 -20.76
CA ASP A 60 -8.40 -12.82 -21.56
C ASP A 60 -7.16 -12.93 -20.66
N ILE A 61 -7.11 -12.16 -19.56
CA ILE A 61 -5.95 -12.09 -18.68
C ILE A 61 -6.35 -11.77 -17.23
N ALA A 62 -5.65 -12.35 -16.28
CA ALA A 62 -5.79 -12.07 -14.85
C ALA A 62 -4.60 -11.25 -14.34
N ILE A 63 -4.87 -10.11 -13.67
CA ILE A 63 -3.84 -9.21 -13.13
C ILE A 63 -4.13 -8.95 -11.66
N GLY A 64 -3.11 -8.99 -10.80
CA GLY A 64 -3.32 -8.67 -9.38
C GLY A 64 -2.06 -8.37 -8.60
N GLN A 65 -2.21 -7.41 -7.68
CA GLN A 65 -1.22 -7.02 -6.69
C GLN A 65 -1.46 -7.79 -5.38
N SER A 66 -0.46 -8.56 -4.93
CA SER A 66 -0.48 -9.28 -3.64
C SER A 66 -1.68 -10.22 -3.42
N SER A 67 -2.38 -10.61 -4.47
CA SER A 67 -3.50 -11.55 -4.43
C SER A 67 -3.02 -12.98 -4.69
N PHE A 68 -2.64 -13.71 -3.65
CA PHE A 68 -2.12 -15.09 -3.78
C PHE A 68 -3.10 -16.06 -4.46
N HIS A 69 -4.40 -15.78 -4.40
CA HIS A 69 -5.43 -16.59 -5.06
C HIS A 69 -5.40 -16.45 -6.58
N LEU A 70 -5.06 -15.24 -7.08
CA LEU A 70 -5.19 -14.90 -8.49
C LEU A 70 -4.41 -15.84 -9.42
N PRO A 71 -3.10 -16.10 -9.23
CA PRO A 71 -2.36 -16.98 -10.12
C PRO A 71 -2.86 -18.42 -10.09
N ILE A 72 -3.34 -18.88 -8.95
CA ILE A 72 -3.90 -20.24 -8.78
C ILE A 72 -5.20 -20.36 -9.57
N VAL A 73 -6.11 -19.40 -9.39
CA VAL A 73 -7.40 -19.36 -10.09
C VAL A 73 -7.20 -19.23 -11.59
N ALA A 74 -6.32 -18.34 -12.03
CA ALA A 74 -5.99 -18.18 -13.44
C ALA A 74 -5.48 -19.47 -14.04
N ARG A 75 -4.54 -20.16 -13.37
CA ARG A 75 -4.01 -21.46 -13.83
C ARG A 75 -5.10 -22.54 -13.92
N LEU A 76 -6.01 -22.60 -12.96
CA LEU A 76 -7.15 -23.55 -12.98
C LEU A 76 -8.13 -23.27 -14.12
N LEU A 77 -8.25 -22.01 -14.55
CA LEU A 77 -9.10 -21.58 -15.66
C LEU A 77 -8.37 -21.59 -17.02
N GLY A 78 -7.08 -21.91 -17.06
CA GLY A 78 -6.27 -21.83 -18.29
C GLY A 78 -5.97 -20.41 -18.76
N LEU A 79 -6.12 -19.41 -17.87
CA LEU A 79 -5.91 -18.00 -18.20
C LEU A 79 -4.45 -17.57 -17.97
N PRO A 80 -3.88 -16.72 -18.82
CA PRO A 80 -2.64 -16.06 -18.52
C PRO A 80 -2.77 -15.14 -17.29
N SER A 81 -1.70 -15.04 -16.51
CA SER A 81 -1.71 -14.23 -15.30
C SER A 81 -0.45 -13.42 -15.12
N ILE A 82 -0.63 -12.17 -14.69
CA ILE A 82 0.42 -11.26 -14.23
C ILE A 82 0.22 -11.05 -12.72
N TYR A 83 1.19 -11.49 -11.95
CA TYR A 83 1.19 -11.32 -10.51
C TYR A 83 2.24 -10.28 -10.11
N THR A 84 1.84 -9.26 -9.36
CA THR A 84 2.75 -8.26 -8.85
C THR A 84 2.83 -8.33 -7.32
N ASN A 85 4.01 -8.10 -6.76
CA ASN A 85 4.20 -8.02 -5.31
C ASN A 85 5.46 -7.20 -4.97
N ASP A 86 5.41 -6.49 -3.86
CA ASP A 86 6.51 -5.71 -3.30
C ASP A 86 6.85 -6.12 -1.84
N ASN A 87 6.18 -7.16 -1.32
CA ASN A 87 6.40 -7.67 0.02
C ASN A 87 7.12 -9.02 -0.05
N GLU A 88 8.44 -9.02 0.09
CA GLU A 88 9.29 -10.22 0.08
C GLU A 88 9.06 -11.15 1.27
N HIS A 89 8.49 -10.66 2.38
CA HIS A 89 8.23 -11.46 3.59
C HIS A 89 6.93 -12.27 3.50
N ALA A 90 6.12 -12.04 2.46
CA ALA A 90 4.84 -12.71 2.30
C ALA A 90 5.00 -14.18 1.86
N VAL A 91 4.76 -15.12 2.77
CA VAL A 91 4.87 -16.57 2.50
C VAL A 91 3.99 -17.03 1.33
N GLY A 92 2.84 -16.38 1.13
CA GLY A 92 1.94 -16.68 0.01
C GLY A 92 2.54 -16.46 -1.38
N ASN A 93 3.65 -15.69 -1.47
CA ASN A 93 4.38 -15.52 -2.72
C ASN A 93 4.92 -16.83 -3.28
N ILE A 94 5.27 -17.79 -2.44
CA ILE A 94 5.83 -19.07 -2.87
C ILE A 94 4.89 -19.73 -3.87
N ILE A 95 3.66 -19.97 -3.47
CA ILE A 95 2.67 -20.63 -4.33
C ILE A 95 2.23 -19.72 -5.49
N ALA A 96 2.10 -18.41 -5.25
CA ALA A 96 1.72 -17.46 -6.28
C ALA A 96 2.75 -17.40 -7.41
N PHE A 97 4.04 -17.37 -7.10
CA PHE A 97 5.13 -17.34 -8.08
C PHE A 97 5.20 -18.64 -8.92
N TYR A 98 4.95 -19.80 -8.29
CA TYR A 98 4.89 -21.06 -9.05
C TYR A 98 3.71 -21.09 -10.02
N CYS A 99 2.56 -20.52 -9.65
CA CYS A 99 1.34 -20.55 -10.46
C CYS A 99 1.26 -19.44 -11.51
N ALA A 100 1.89 -18.29 -11.30
CA ALA A 100 1.84 -17.16 -12.22
C ALA A 100 2.56 -17.44 -13.55
N ASN A 101 2.08 -16.84 -14.64
CA ASN A 101 2.75 -16.82 -15.94
C ASN A 101 3.85 -15.77 -15.99
N LYS A 102 3.55 -14.55 -15.48
CA LYS A 102 4.55 -13.48 -15.30
C LYS A 102 4.50 -12.93 -13.88
N ILE A 103 5.67 -12.57 -13.36
CA ILE A 103 5.86 -12.05 -12.01
C ILE A 103 6.54 -10.70 -12.13
N LEU A 104 5.85 -9.62 -11.81
CA LEU A 104 6.41 -8.28 -11.84
C LEU A 104 6.75 -7.83 -10.41
N ILE A 105 8.02 -7.60 -10.15
CA ILE A 105 8.54 -7.22 -8.82
C ILE A 105 9.54 -6.06 -8.94
N PRO A 106 9.71 -5.25 -7.88
CA PRO A 106 10.72 -4.21 -7.86
C PRO A 106 12.12 -4.77 -8.06
N ALA A 107 13.03 -4.01 -8.67
CA ALA A 107 14.39 -4.45 -8.94
C ALA A 107 15.18 -4.83 -7.67
N ASN A 108 14.87 -4.20 -6.54
CA ASN A 108 15.45 -4.47 -5.22
C ASN A 108 14.73 -5.56 -4.41
N PHE A 109 13.72 -6.24 -4.99
CA PHE A 109 12.98 -7.30 -4.32
C PHE A 109 13.89 -8.48 -3.95
N LYS A 110 13.87 -8.89 -2.68
CA LYS A 110 14.65 -10.05 -2.21
C LYS A 110 13.83 -11.32 -2.33
N LEU A 111 14.21 -12.20 -3.25
CA LEU A 111 13.51 -13.47 -3.44
C LEU A 111 13.65 -14.35 -2.19
N ASN A 112 12.54 -15.00 -1.82
CA ASN A 112 12.50 -15.92 -0.70
C ASN A 112 13.41 -17.13 -0.96
N LYS A 113 14.24 -17.51 0.02
CA LYS A 113 15.16 -18.64 -0.06
C LYS A 113 14.50 -20.00 -0.34
N TYR A 114 13.21 -20.14 -0.07
CA TYR A 114 12.44 -21.36 -0.36
C TYR A 114 11.91 -21.43 -1.80
N LEU A 115 12.12 -20.40 -2.61
CA LEU A 115 11.79 -20.42 -4.02
C LEU A 115 12.91 -21.11 -4.81
N ASN A 116 12.56 -22.05 -5.67
CA ASN A 116 13.48 -22.53 -6.69
C ASN A 116 13.66 -21.42 -7.73
N TYR A 117 14.78 -20.70 -7.60
CA TYR A 117 15.08 -19.57 -8.48
C TYR A 117 15.08 -19.94 -9.96
N ASN A 118 15.64 -21.09 -10.31
CA ASN A 118 15.69 -21.55 -11.72
C ASN A 118 14.29 -21.72 -12.31
N TRP A 119 13.32 -22.18 -11.52
CA TRP A 119 11.94 -22.34 -11.97
C TRP A 119 11.22 -21.02 -12.20
N VAL A 120 11.44 -20.03 -11.35
CA VAL A 120 10.70 -18.75 -11.41
C VAL A 120 11.43 -17.68 -12.23
N LYS A 121 12.74 -17.81 -12.45
CA LYS A 121 13.58 -16.80 -13.11
C LYS A 121 13.04 -16.36 -14.47
N SER A 122 12.63 -17.30 -15.30
CA SER A 122 12.12 -17.03 -16.66
C SER A 122 10.79 -16.25 -16.66
N LYS A 123 10.09 -16.21 -15.52
CA LYS A 123 8.80 -15.53 -15.35
C LYS A 123 8.94 -14.16 -14.74
N ILE A 124 10.10 -13.84 -14.13
CA ILE A 124 10.32 -12.58 -13.43
C ILE A 124 10.62 -11.46 -14.41
N VAL A 125 9.89 -10.39 -14.24
CA VAL A 125 10.12 -9.10 -14.89
C VAL A 125 10.35 -8.07 -13.77
N TYR A 126 11.54 -7.49 -13.74
CA TYR A 126 11.89 -6.46 -12.79
C TYR A 126 11.47 -5.09 -13.31
N TYR A 127 10.98 -4.26 -12.39
CA TYR A 127 10.71 -2.84 -12.68
C TYR A 127 11.49 -1.93 -11.72
N PRO A 128 11.89 -0.73 -12.17
CA PRO A 128 12.62 0.21 -11.34
C PRO A 128 11.72 0.91 -10.33
N GLY A 129 12.30 1.37 -9.22
CA GLY A 129 11.60 2.12 -8.18
C GLY A 129 10.64 1.26 -7.35
N VAL A 130 9.53 1.85 -6.95
CA VAL A 130 8.50 1.25 -6.11
C VAL A 130 7.14 1.24 -6.80
N LYS A 131 6.26 0.31 -6.42
CA LYS A 131 4.96 0.12 -7.10
C LYS A 131 4.06 1.35 -7.06
N GLU A 132 4.16 2.15 -6.01
CA GLU A 132 3.37 3.36 -5.83
C GLU A 132 3.68 4.38 -6.94
N GLY A 133 4.91 4.41 -7.44
CA GLY A 133 5.30 5.23 -8.60
C GLY A 133 4.53 4.89 -9.87
N ILE A 134 4.12 3.61 -10.06
CA ILE A 134 3.40 3.15 -11.27
C ILE A 134 2.12 3.95 -11.55
N TYR A 135 1.48 4.48 -10.52
CA TYR A 135 0.25 5.27 -10.68
C TYR A 135 0.38 6.72 -10.22
N LEU A 136 1.35 7.05 -9.35
CA LEU A 136 1.53 8.42 -8.86
C LEU A 136 2.12 9.36 -9.90
N TRP A 137 3.00 8.90 -10.79
CA TRP A 137 3.64 9.74 -11.79
C TRP A 137 2.64 10.52 -12.66
N ILE A 138 1.45 9.95 -12.88
CA ILE A 138 0.38 10.59 -13.67
C ILE A 138 -0.17 11.82 -12.95
N LYS A 139 -0.32 11.75 -11.62
CA LYS A 139 -0.91 12.79 -10.78
C LYS A 139 0.12 13.74 -10.15
N PHE A 140 1.41 13.38 -10.21
CA PHE A 140 2.46 14.05 -9.46
C PHE A 140 2.48 15.57 -9.71
N LYS A 141 2.47 16.00 -10.97
CA LYS A 141 2.51 17.42 -11.33
C LYS A 141 1.28 18.18 -10.85
N GLU A 142 0.09 17.59 -11.00
CA GLU A 142 -1.16 18.20 -10.56
C GLU A 142 -1.17 18.39 -9.04
N LEU A 143 -0.81 17.36 -8.29
CA LEU A 143 -0.72 17.42 -6.83
C LEU A 143 0.34 18.43 -6.35
N ALA A 144 1.50 18.50 -7.03
CA ALA A 144 2.53 19.47 -6.71
C ALA A 144 2.04 20.92 -6.87
N ILE A 145 1.31 21.22 -7.95
CA ILE A 145 0.71 22.54 -8.19
C ILE A 145 -0.33 22.86 -7.10
N LYS A 146 -1.26 21.94 -6.83
CA LYS A 146 -2.30 22.14 -5.81
C LYS A 146 -1.71 22.40 -4.42
N ARG A 147 -0.65 21.70 -4.06
CA ARG A 147 0.08 21.91 -2.81
C ARG A 147 0.73 23.28 -2.73
N SER A 148 1.38 23.73 -3.80
CA SER A 148 2.06 25.04 -3.82
C SER A 148 1.09 26.21 -3.59
N LEU A 149 -0.18 26.04 -3.91
CA LEU A 149 -1.23 27.03 -3.68
C LEU A 149 -1.75 27.04 -2.23
N LYS A 150 -1.53 25.97 -1.45
CA LYS A 150 -2.05 25.80 -0.08
C LYS A 150 -0.99 26.01 1.03
N THR A 151 0.27 26.22 0.69
CA THR A 151 1.43 26.20 1.63
C THR A 151 1.52 27.38 2.60
N ASN A 152 0.53 28.23 2.70
CA ASN A 152 0.51 29.37 3.65
C ASN A 152 -0.42 29.09 4.83
N GLY A 153 -0.04 28.16 5.72
CA GLY A 153 -0.91 27.82 6.84
C GLY A 153 -0.22 26.99 7.92
N ASP A 154 -1.01 26.57 8.90
CA ASP A 154 -0.58 25.74 10.02
C ASP A 154 0.03 24.40 9.56
N ILE A 155 0.99 23.90 10.33
CA ILE A 155 1.56 22.58 10.11
C ILE A 155 0.49 21.52 10.38
N LYS A 156 0.13 20.76 9.34
CA LYS A 156 -0.86 19.69 9.40
C LYS A 156 -0.19 18.32 9.32
N ILE A 157 -0.33 17.58 10.40
CA ILE A 157 0.24 16.25 10.57
C ILE A 157 -0.84 15.21 10.39
N TYR A 158 -0.65 14.31 9.42
CA TYR A 158 -1.54 13.17 9.22
C TYR A 158 -0.87 11.90 9.75
N ILE A 159 -1.57 11.18 10.62
CA ILE A 159 -1.06 10.00 11.29
C ILE A 159 -1.87 8.78 10.86
N ARG A 160 -1.20 7.76 10.30
CA ARG A 160 -1.80 6.47 9.98
C ARG A 160 -1.31 5.43 10.97
N PRO A 161 -2.09 5.05 11.99
CA PRO A 161 -1.68 4.10 13.02
C PRO A 161 -1.39 2.70 12.48
N GLU A 162 -0.94 1.83 13.37
CA GLU A 162 -0.52 0.46 13.06
C GLU A 162 -1.65 -0.40 12.47
N PRO A 163 -1.29 -1.39 11.60
CA PRO A 163 -2.25 -2.30 10.98
C PRO A 163 -2.61 -3.44 11.94
N GLN A 164 -3.41 -3.18 12.98
CA GLN A 164 -3.75 -4.09 14.08
C GLN A 164 -4.25 -5.47 13.63
N THR A 165 -4.93 -5.55 12.48
CA THR A 165 -5.50 -6.79 11.94
C THR A 165 -4.57 -7.54 10.98
N ALA A 166 -3.41 -6.98 10.65
CA ALA A 166 -2.44 -7.62 9.78
C ALA A 166 -1.67 -8.72 10.54
N GLN A 167 -1.49 -9.88 9.89
CA GLN A 167 -0.77 -11.02 10.50
C GLN A 167 0.71 -10.75 10.71
N TYR A 168 1.29 -9.91 9.85
CA TYR A 168 2.70 -9.56 9.90
C TYR A 168 3.01 -8.52 10.98
N TYR A 169 2.00 -7.87 11.55
CA TYR A 169 2.22 -6.88 12.60
C TYR A 169 2.33 -7.54 13.97
N LYS A 170 3.49 -7.39 14.59
CA LYS A 170 3.82 -7.92 15.92
C LYS A 170 4.09 -6.82 16.96
N GLY A 171 4.01 -5.56 16.57
CA GLY A 171 4.22 -4.41 17.45
C GLY A 171 3.11 -4.21 18.48
N SER A 172 3.34 -3.27 19.39
CA SER A 172 2.35 -2.88 20.41
C SER A 172 1.16 -2.18 19.76
N LEU A 173 -0.02 -2.35 20.35
CA LEU A 173 -1.21 -1.62 19.96
C LEU A 173 -1.18 -0.22 20.56
N PHE A 174 -1.66 0.76 19.81
CA PHE A 174 -1.77 2.15 20.26
C PHE A 174 -0.46 2.78 20.75
N PHE A 175 0.67 2.30 20.24
CA PHE A 175 2.01 2.75 20.65
C PHE A 175 2.31 4.22 20.27
N LEU A 176 1.44 4.84 19.48
CA LEU A 176 1.54 6.24 19.09
C LEU A 176 0.78 7.19 20.03
N ASP A 177 0.08 6.68 21.05
CA ASP A 177 -0.77 7.51 21.90
C ASP A 177 -0.01 8.67 22.53
N ASP A 178 1.13 8.41 23.16
CA ASP A 178 1.91 9.43 23.87
C ASP A 178 2.38 10.54 22.91
N ILE A 179 2.94 10.16 21.77
CA ILE A 179 3.39 11.16 20.77
C ILE A 179 2.23 11.91 20.12
N ILE A 180 1.07 11.28 19.94
CA ILE A 180 -0.14 11.96 19.44
C ILE A 180 -0.60 13.02 20.45
N LEU A 181 -0.57 12.70 21.75
CA LEU A 181 -0.93 13.66 22.82
C LEU A 181 0.02 14.86 22.84
N GLU A 182 1.32 14.64 22.63
CA GLU A 182 2.27 15.76 22.51
C GLU A 182 2.04 16.59 21.24
N LEU A 183 1.85 15.92 20.10
CA LEU A 183 1.70 16.59 18.79
C LEU A 183 0.42 17.44 18.70
N GLN A 184 -0.69 16.97 19.26
CA GLN A 184 -1.96 17.70 19.19
C GLN A 184 -1.97 19.03 19.97
N GLU A 185 -1.02 19.24 20.90
CA GLU A 185 -0.87 20.50 21.63
C GLU A 185 -0.17 21.58 20.78
N ALA A 186 0.66 21.16 19.80
CA ALA A 186 1.49 22.06 19.01
C ALA A 186 1.09 22.17 17.53
N PHE A 187 0.37 21.18 17.01
CA PHE A 187 0.08 21.05 15.58
C PHE A 187 -1.38 20.64 15.33
N THR A 188 -1.85 20.90 14.12
CA THR A 188 -3.12 20.33 13.64
C THR A 188 -2.90 18.86 13.29
N VAL A 189 -3.42 17.94 14.11
CA VAL A 189 -3.25 16.49 13.93
C VAL A 189 -4.53 15.87 13.41
N THR A 190 -4.41 15.04 12.35
CA THR A 190 -5.50 14.20 11.82
C THR A 190 -5.12 12.74 11.91
N ILE A 191 -5.93 11.92 12.60
CA ILE A 191 -5.68 10.48 12.78
C ILE A 191 -6.53 9.68 11.79
N LEU A 192 -5.86 8.97 10.88
CA LEU A 192 -6.47 8.17 9.82
C LEU A 192 -6.65 6.72 10.29
N THR A 193 -7.73 6.43 10.95
CA THR A 193 -8.00 5.10 11.52
C THR A 193 -8.19 4.02 10.45
N ARG A 194 -7.87 2.76 10.79
CA ARG A 194 -7.94 1.61 9.86
C ARG A 194 -9.16 0.73 10.09
N ASN A 195 -9.76 0.81 11.27
CA ASN A 195 -10.88 -0.01 11.69
C ASN A 195 -11.66 0.69 12.81
N THR A 196 -12.81 0.12 13.17
CA THR A 196 -13.72 0.65 14.19
C THR A 196 -13.07 0.70 15.58
N ASP A 197 -12.22 -0.28 15.94
CA ASP A 197 -11.56 -0.29 17.25
C ASP A 197 -10.62 0.91 17.41
N GLN A 198 -9.84 1.24 16.37
CA GLN A 198 -9.03 2.45 16.36
C GLN A 198 -9.88 3.71 16.37
N LEU A 199 -11.00 3.73 15.64
CA LEU A 199 -11.90 4.88 15.63
C LEU A 199 -12.45 5.15 17.03
N ILE A 200 -12.96 4.14 17.72
CA ILE A 200 -13.47 4.26 19.09
C ILE A 200 -12.36 4.72 20.04
N HIS A 201 -11.16 4.16 19.91
CA HIS A 201 -10.02 4.51 20.76
C HIS A 201 -9.63 6.00 20.63
N TYR A 202 -9.48 6.48 19.39
CA TYR A 202 -9.06 7.87 19.14
C TYR A 202 -10.18 8.91 19.27
N LEU A 203 -11.44 8.49 19.39
CA LEU A 203 -12.54 9.36 19.79
C LEU A 203 -12.59 9.61 21.31
N ASN A 204 -11.68 8.99 22.10
CA ASN A 204 -11.58 9.26 23.53
C ASN A 204 -11.25 10.74 23.79
N PRO A 205 -11.86 11.39 24.83
CA PRO A 205 -11.66 12.81 25.14
C PRO A 205 -10.20 13.27 25.31
N ARG A 206 -9.26 12.36 25.61
CA ARG A 206 -7.83 12.71 25.69
C ARG A 206 -7.23 13.16 24.35
N PHE A 207 -7.84 12.74 23.22
CA PHE A 207 -7.43 13.13 21.86
C PHE A 207 -8.29 14.28 21.29
N LYS A 208 -8.96 15.05 22.13
CA LYS A 208 -9.94 16.08 21.73
C LYS A 208 -9.41 17.17 20.80
N TYR A 209 -8.09 17.39 20.77
CA TYR A 209 -7.46 18.36 19.87
C TYR A 209 -7.01 17.72 18.55
N SER A 210 -7.14 16.40 18.41
CA SER A 210 -6.92 15.70 17.15
C SER A 210 -8.23 15.54 16.38
N GLN A 211 -8.14 15.64 15.06
CA GLN A 211 -9.25 15.32 14.16
C GLN A 211 -9.26 13.81 13.88
N VAL A 212 -10.43 13.17 14.02
CA VAL A 212 -10.60 11.74 13.75
C VAL A 212 -11.75 11.55 12.76
N PRO A 213 -11.47 11.52 11.46
CA PRO A 213 -12.50 11.35 10.43
C PRO A 213 -13.24 10.03 10.59
N GLN A 214 -14.58 10.09 10.63
CA GLN A 214 -15.43 8.89 10.71
C GLN A 214 -15.56 8.15 9.38
N LYS A 215 -15.29 8.84 8.29
CA LYS A 215 -15.22 8.24 6.93
C LYS A 215 -13.82 8.39 6.37
N PRO A 216 -13.37 7.42 5.56
CA PRO A 216 -12.07 7.52 4.90
C PRO A 216 -11.96 8.79 4.06
N LEU A 217 -10.91 9.57 4.27
CA LEU A 217 -10.56 10.69 3.41
C LEU A 217 -9.96 10.17 2.11
N SER A 218 -10.14 10.91 1.02
CA SER A 218 -9.48 10.58 -0.23
C SER A 218 -7.98 10.84 -0.12
N PHE A 219 -7.18 10.05 -0.86
CA PHE A 219 -5.73 10.25 -0.92
C PHE A 219 -5.39 11.67 -1.42
N ASP A 220 -6.10 12.14 -2.44
CA ASP A 220 -5.83 13.42 -3.08
C ASP A 220 -6.07 14.57 -2.07
N ASP A 221 -7.17 14.52 -1.28
CA ASP A 221 -7.46 15.55 -0.26
C ASP A 221 -6.37 15.62 0.81
N ILE A 222 -5.91 14.45 1.28
CA ILE A 222 -4.83 14.39 2.27
C ILE A 222 -3.53 14.91 1.64
N ALA A 223 -3.19 14.48 0.43
CA ALA A 223 -1.95 14.86 -0.24
C ALA A 223 -1.86 16.36 -0.51
N GLU A 224 -2.99 17.02 -0.79
CA GLU A 224 -3.03 18.48 -1.01
C GLU A 224 -2.73 19.28 0.27
N ASP A 225 -3.05 18.75 1.44
CA ASP A 225 -3.09 19.48 2.70
C ASP A 225 -2.02 19.02 3.72
N CYS A 226 -1.46 17.84 3.54
CA CYS A 226 -0.51 17.23 4.46
C CYS A 226 0.86 17.93 4.44
N THR A 227 1.31 18.44 5.60
CA THR A 227 2.66 18.99 5.78
C THR A 227 3.66 17.90 6.18
N LEU A 228 3.24 16.98 7.07
CA LEU A 228 4.01 15.84 7.52
C LEU A 228 3.11 14.60 7.60
N PHE A 229 3.57 13.50 7.07
CA PHE A 229 2.89 12.21 7.19
C PHE A 229 3.65 11.27 8.13
N ILE A 230 2.93 10.69 9.10
CA ILE A 230 3.47 9.69 10.03
C ILE A 230 2.70 8.39 9.83
N GLY A 231 3.39 7.34 9.36
CA GLY A 231 2.74 6.07 9.04
C GLY A 231 3.38 4.85 9.69
N ALA A 232 2.56 3.98 10.28
CA ALA A 232 3.03 2.69 10.77
C ALA A 232 3.06 1.64 9.64
N GLY A 233 3.69 1.99 8.53
CA GLY A 233 3.90 1.14 7.36
C GLY A 233 2.74 1.10 6.36
N GLY A 234 3.00 0.46 5.22
CA GLY A 234 2.06 0.30 4.11
C GLY A 234 2.23 1.30 2.97
N SER A 235 1.41 1.13 1.92
CA SER A 235 1.52 1.91 0.68
C SER A 235 1.40 3.41 0.90
N MET A 236 0.48 3.85 1.77
CA MET A 236 0.26 5.28 2.00
C MET A 236 1.54 5.99 2.49
N THR A 237 2.33 5.37 3.35
CA THR A 237 3.64 5.92 3.78
C THR A 237 4.56 6.14 2.59
N ARG A 238 4.66 5.18 1.67
CA ARG A 238 5.49 5.31 0.45
C ARG A 238 4.91 6.32 -0.54
N GLU A 239 3.59 6.39 -0.66
CA GLU A 239 2.91 7.35 -1.52
C GLU A 239 3.25 8.79 -1.13
N PHE A 240 3.18 9.12 0.17
CA PHE A 240 3.53 10.47 0.65
C PHE A 240 5.02 10.78 0.49
N ALA A 241 5.88 9.81 0.79
CA ALA A 241 7.33 9.92 0.57
C ALA A 241 7.65 10.25 -0.90
N LEU A 242 7.05 9.54 -1.85
CA LEU A 242 7.23 9.77 -3.28
C LEU A 242 6.73 11.14 -3.75
N LEU A 243 5.70 11.68 -3.13
CA LEU A 243 5.23 13.04 -3.43
C LEU A 243 6.19 14.12 -2.90
N GLY A 244 7.25 13.74 -2.19
CA GLY A 244 8.17 14.66 -1.53
C GLY A 244 7.54 15.35 -0.32
N ILE A 245 6.49 14.75 0.24
CA ILE A 245 5.94 15.19 1.53
C ILE A 245 6.83 14.59 2.61
N PRO A 246 7.32 15.39 3.57
CA PRO A 246 8.04 14.87 4.72
C PRO A 246 7.31 13.67 5.31
N THR A 247 7.96 12.52 5.38
CA THR A 247 7.29 11.27 5.76
C THR A 247 8.11 10.49 6.76
N ILE A 248 7.49 10.12 7.88
CA ILE A 248 8.09 9.30 8.93
C ILE A 248 7.40 7.94 8.95
N SER A 249 8.19 6.87 8.79
CA SER A 249 7.77 5.51 9.10
C SER A 249 8.04 5.22 10.57
N VAL A 250 7.00 4.87 11.29
CA VAL A 250 7.07 4.38 12.68
C VAL A 250 6.83 2.87 12.77
N TYR A 251 7.01 2.17 11.66
CA TYR A 251 6.80 0.73 11.59
C TYR A 251 7.76 -0.01 12.51
N GLN A 252 7.23 -0.94 13.32
CA GLN A 252 7.97 -1.60 14.41
C GLN A 252 8.50 -3.00 14.07
N ASP A 253 8.33 -3.45 12.84
CA ASP A 253 8.84 -4.74 12.37
C ASP A 253 9.84 -4.54 11.23
N THR A 254 10.30 -5.62 10.60
CA THR A 254 11.27 -5.59 9.51
C THR A 254 10.75 -4.82 8.30
N LEU A 255 11.50 -3.81 7.89
CA LEU A 255 11.20 -3.02 6.70
C LEU A 255 11.32 -3.87 5.42
N LEU A 256 10.56 -3.49 4.41
CA LEU A 256 10.68 -4.07 3.08
C LEU A 256 11.88 -3.47 2.33
N ALA A 257 12.41 -4.20 1.35
CA ALA A 257 13.47 -3.69 0.48
C ALA A 257 13.09 -2.38 -0.21
N VAL A 258 11.81 -2.20 -0.55
CA VAL A 258 11.28 -0.94 -1.10
C VAL A 258 11.28 0.22 -0.09
N ASP A 259 11.10 -0.06 1.21
CA ASP A 259 11.21 0.98 2.24
C ASP A 259 12.68 1.39 2.43
N HIS A 260 13.61 0.42 2.43
CA HIS A 260 15.05 0.71 2.48
C HIS A 260 15.50 1.58 1.29
N LEU A 261 15.01 1.30 0.08
CA LEU A 261 15.30 2.12 -1.09
C LEU A 261 14.87 3.58 -0.90
N LEU A 262 13.72 3.83 -0.30
CA LEU A 262 13.26 5.21 -0.03
C LEU A 262 14.08 5.88 1.08
N LEU A 263 14.55 5.12 2.08
CA LEU A 263 15.46 5.63 3.12
C LEU A 263 16.83 6.03 2.54
N GLU A 264 17.40 5.21 1.66
CA GLU A 264 18.69 5.46 1.00
C GLU A 264 18.68 6.72 0.13
N HIS A 265 17.50 7.17 -0.30
CA HIS A 265 17.30 8.37 -1.11
C HIS A 265 16.70 9.55 -0.33
N ASP A 266 16.70 9.50 1.00
CA ASP A 266 16.19 10.56 1.89
C ASP A 266 14.72 10.97 1.63
N LEU A 267 13.94 10.09 1.01
CA LEU A 267 12.51 10.29 0.79
C LEU A 267 11.67 9.86 1.99
N LEU A 268 12.19 8.96 2.82
CA LEU A 268 11.53 8.40 3.99
C LEU A 268 12.45 8.46 5.19
N PHE A 269 11.91 8.79 6.36
CA PHE A 269 12.60 8.68 7.64
C PHE A 269 12.01 7.52 8.43
N HIS A 270 12.84 6.77 9.17
CA HIS A 270 12.36 5.63 9.96
C HIS A 270 12.71 5.79 11.43
N TYR A 271 11.68 6.00 12.24
CA TYR A 271 11.80 6.16 13.70
C TYR A 271 10.74 5.31 14.40
N PRO A 272 11.00 4.02 14.70
CA PRO A 272 10.05 3.14 15.40
C PRO A 272 9.63 3.68 16.77
N ARG A 273 10.51 4.46 17.42
CA ARG A 273 10.24 5.25 18.61
C ARG A 273 10.35 6.73 18.23
N LEU A 274 9.21 7.34 17.97
CA LEU A 274 9.13 8.73 17.57
C LEU A 274 9.14 9.64 18.78
N SER A 275 9.83 10.78 18.67
CA SER A 275 9.81 11.89 19.63
C SER A 275 9.56 13.20 18.92
N LEU A 276 9.17 14.23 19.66
CA LEU A 276 8.90 15.57 19.13
C LEU A 276 10.13 16.16 18.43
N ASP A 277 11.33 15.95 18.97
CA ASP A 277 12.58 16.41 18.35
C ASP A 277 12.80 15.83 16.95
N LYS A 278 12.45 14.53 16.75
CA LYS A 278 12.56 13.87 15.45
C LYS A 278 11.51 14.41 14.48
N VAL A 279 10.33 14.76 14.95
CA VAL A 279 9.31 15.42 14.14
C VAL A 279 9.80 16.78 13.66
N HIS A 280 10.33 17.62 14.57
CA HIS A 280 10.92 18.91 14.21
C HIS A 280 12.11 18.77 13.25
N TYR A 281 12.97 17.78 13.48
CA TYR A 281 14.08 17.50 12.56
C TYR A 281 13.58 17.23 11.16
N VAL A 282 12.58 16.36 10.97
CA VAL A 282 12.05 16.01 9.66
C VAL A 282 11.32 17.18 9.01
N LEU A 283 10.59 17.98 9.77
CA LEU A 283 9.96 19.21 9.27
C LEU A 283 10.99 20.20 8.72
N ASN A 284 12.19 20.25 9.30
CA ASN A 284 13.28 21.11 8.81
C ASN A 284 14.04 20.53 7.60
N GLN A 285 13.75 19.29 7.16
CA GLN A 285 14.34 18.69 5.96
C GLN A 285 13.48 18.91 4.69
N ILE A 286 12.41 19.68 4.79
CA ILE A 286 11.54 20.00 3.65
C ILE A 286 12.39 20.60 2.50
N ASN A 287 12.19 20.08 1.29
CA ASN A 287 12.83 20.51 0.03
C ASN A 287 14.32 20.15 -0.19
N LYS A 288 14.90 19.20 0.55
CA LYS A 288 16.32 18.87 0.40
C LYS A 288 16.65 17.79 -0.64
N THR A 289 15.66 17.11 -1.24
CA THR A 289 15.96 16.04 -2.19
C THR A 289 15.23 16.19 -3.52
N ASP A 290 15.97 16.03 -4.61
CA ASP A 290 15.42 15.94 -5.97
C ASP A 290 15.02 14.51 -6.36
N ALA A 291 15.33 13.53 -5.51
CA ALA A 291 15.08 12.11 -5.77
C ALA A 291 13.61 11.77 -6.12
N LYS A 292 12.65 12.60 -5.66
CA LYS A 292 11.23 12.45 -6.02
C LYS A 292 10.99 12.45 -7.54
N ASN A 293 11.71 13.26 -8.29
CA ASN A 293 11.59 13.33 -9.75
C ASN A 293 12.10 12.04 -10.40
N ASP A 294 13.26 11.53 -9.94
CA ASP A 294 13.83 10.27 -10.42
C ASP A 294 12.87 9.10 -10.16
N PHE A 295 12.24 9.07 -8.99
CA PHE A 295 11.25 8.03 -8.65
C PHE A 295 9.97 8.14 -9.48
N MET A 296 9.55 9.34 -9.90
CA MET A 296 8.44 9.51 -10.84
C MET A 296 8.79 8.99 -12.24
N ASP A 297 10.02 9.21 -12.71
CA ASP A 297 10.49 8.68 -13.99
C ASP A 297 10.65 7.15 -13.94
N MET A 298 11.15 6.61 -12.82
CA MET A 298 11.12 5.16 -12.56
C MET A 298 9.70 4.61 -12.58
N GLY A 299 8.75 5.30 -11.95
CA GLY A 299 7.34 4.94 -11.93
C GLY A 299 6.71 4.92 -13.31
N LYS A 300 6.99 5.92 -14.16
CA LYS A 300 6.59 5.97 -15.56
C LYS A 300 7.16 4.79 -16.36
N SER A 301 8.44 4.48 -16.15
CA SER A 301 9.09 3.31 -16.76
C SER A 301 8.44 2.01 -16.32
N ALA A 302 8.19 1.84 -15.02
CA ALA A 302 7.52 0.67 -14.45
C ALA A 302 6.08 0.51 -14.99
N TYR A 303 5.35 1.60 -15.18
CA TYR A 303 4.05 1.60 -15.85
C TYR A 303 4.16 1.10 -17.31
N GLY A 304 5.16 1.57 -18.06
CA GLY A 304 5.44 1.11 -19.41
C GLY A 304 5.70 -0.40 -19.46
N ILE A 305 6.52 -0.93 -18.53
CA ILE A 305 6.80 -2.37 -18.39
C ILE A 305 5.52 -3.14 -18.09
N LEU A 306 4.70 -2.69 -17.14
CA LEU A 306 3.43 -3.34 -16.82
C LEU A 306 2.50 -3.37 -18.04
N ARG A 307 2.32 -2.22 -18.70
CA ARG A 307 1.46 -2.07 -19.88
C ARG A 307 1.89 -2.99 -21.03
N SER A 308 3.18 -3.03 -21.36
CA SER A 308 3.71 -3.88 -22.45
C SER A 308 3.48 -5.37 -22.16
N ASN A 309 3.61 -5.78 -20.90
CA ASN A 309 3.33 -7.15 -20.49
C ASN A 309 1.85 -7.52 -20.55
N ILE A 310 0.94 -6.57 -20.34
CA ILE A 310 -0.51 -6.79 -20.51
C ILE A 310 -0.84 -6.94 -22.00
N VAL A 311 -0.37 -6.00 -22.83
CA VAL A 311 -0.67 -5.97 -24.26
C VAL A 311 -0.07 -7.18 -24.99
N SER A 312 1.00 -7.78 -24.49
CA SER A 312 1.60 -8.99 -25.11
C SER A 312 0.72 -10.25 -25.05
N TYR A 313 -0.42 -10.18 -24.36
CA TYR A 313 -1.40 -11.28 -24.29
C TYR A 313 -2.67 -11.01 -25.12
N ASN A 314 -2.75 -9.85 -25.78
CA ASN A 314 -3.77 -9.52 -26.78
C ASN A 314 -3.21 -9.82 -28.16
#